data_5a4a75f490834916d203b2059db46abc
#
_entry.id   5a4a75f490834916d203b2059db46abc
#
_cell.length_a   1.000
_cell.length_b   1.000
_cell.length_c   1.000
_cell.angle_alpha   90.00
_cell.angle_beta   90.00
_cell.angle_gamma   90.00
#
_symmetry.space_group_name_H-M   'P 1'
#
loop_
_entity.id
_entity.type
_entity.pdbx_description
1 polymer ?
#
loop_
_entity_poly.entity_id
_entity_poly.type
_entity_poly.pdbx_seq_one_letter_code
_entity_poly.pdbx_strand_id
1 'polypeptide(L)'
;MLALRVRHRGTTLCSRRSPSMAVVSQISPQLLLNERLSAAELEGSRLCVGAMKTLTYIHEHGCIGLTKNGAFNRKFVTWAVDEFQWPHYTAEDLYAINKVLNEDDVPPLPYLHHLLLDAKLIRHARDEAKLTGAGKTHLSQPGLSQVALFETFFTRFDFAAHERWPIEIREADLLHFLGVVRHRLTEWVPYPEFAGWCLPIFALQPQRGTPEEDAMFYLETRLIRPLKWLGLVVSTAL
;
A
#
# COMPACT_ATOMS: atom_id res chain seq x y z
N MET A 1 10.58 -9.93 -18.60
CA MET A 1 9.57 -10.83 -18.00
C MET A 1 9.61 -10.58 -16.49
N LEU A 2 8.46 -10.42 -15.83
CA LEU A 2 8.41 -10.19 -14.38
C LEU A 2 8.22 -11.52 -13.65
N ALA A 3 8.89 -11.70 -12.52
CA ALA A 3 8.67 -12.81 -11.60
C ALA A 3 8.30 -12.28 -10.21
N LEU A 4 7.52 -13.04 -9.47
CA LEU A 4 7.00 -12.70 -8.16
C LEU A 4 7.45 -13.72 -7.11
N ARG A 5 7.66 -13.26 -5.90
CA ARG A 5 7.98 -14.10 -4.73
C ARG A 5 7.42 -13.48 -3.45
N VAL A 6 7.05 -14.31 -2.48
CA VAL A 6 6.72 -13.85 -1.12
C VAL A 6 8.00 -13.51 -0.36
N ARG A 7 7.98 -12.41 0.38
CA ARG A 7 9.07 -12.03 1.27
C ARG A 7 8.96 -12.80 2.58
N HIS A 8 9.87 -13.75 2.81
CA HIS A 8 9.84 -14.63 3.99
C HIS A 8 10.39 -14.02 5.30
N ARG A 9 10.82 -12.77 5.32
CA ARG A 9 11.29 -12.12 6.56
C ARG A 9 10.14 -11.44 7.28
N GLY A 10 9.64 -12.06 8.34
CA GLY A 10 8.68 -11.43 9.26
C GLY A 10 7.27 -11.20 8.69
N THR A 11 6.88 -11.95 7.68
CA THR A 11 5.60 -11.75 6.99
C THR A 11 4.41 -11.83 7.93
N THR A 12 3.55 -10.87 7.80
CA THR A 12 2.24 -10.68 8.42
C THR A 12 1.29 -11.88 8.28
N LEU A 13 1.57 -12.77 7.34
CA LEU A 13 0.85 -14.04 7.18
C LEU A 13 1.50 -15.06 8.12
N CYS A 14 0.86 -15.31 9.24
CA CYS A 14 1.29 -16.16 10.35
C CYS A 14 1.93 -17.48 9.91
N SER A 15 3.27 -17.58 9.93
CA SER A 15 3.95 -18.85 10.07
C SER A 15 3.96 -19.20 11.57
N ARG A 16 3.30 -20.25 11.96
CA ARG A 16 3.28 -21.02 13.23
C ARG A 16 4.09 -20.48 14.42
N ARG A 17 4.01 -19.18 14.75
CA ARG A 17 4.48 -18.64 16.02
C ARG A 17 3.28 -18.17 16.81
N SER A 18 3.17 -18.64 18.03
CA SER A 18 2.15 -18.41 19.08
C SER A 18 0.95 -17.53 18.72
N PRO A 19 -0.27 -18.03 18.82
CA PRO A 19 -1.51 -17.32 18.46
C PRO A 19 -1.78 -16.04 19.30
N SER A 20 -1.00 -15.80 20.36
CA SER A 20 -1.18 -14.65 21.25
C SER A 20 -0.68 -13.30 20.69
N MET A 21 -0.17 -13.24 19.48
CA MET A 21 0.46 -12.03 18.90
C MET A 21 -0.25 -11.51 17.63
N ALA A 22 -1.34 -12.14 17.21
CA ALA A 22 -2.05 -11.75 16.01
C ALA A 22 -3.45 -11.21 16.36
N VAL A 23 -3.87 -10.18 15.66
CA VAL A 23 -5.25 -9.68 15.73
C VAL A 23 -6.05 -10.22 14.55
N VAL A 24 -7.33 -10.46 14.78
CA VAL A 24 -8.25 -10.83 13.71
C VAL A 24 -8.51 -9.60 12.85
N SER A 25 -8.29 -9.72 11.55
CA SER A 25 -8.54 -8.63 10.62
C SER A 25 -10.02 -8.26 10.54
N GLN A 26 -10.30 -6.98 10.31
CA GLN A 26 -11.65 -6.49 10.00
C GLN A 26 -12.14 -7.01 8.63
N ILE A 27 -11.23 -7.43 7.75
CA ILE A 27 -11.55 -7.97 6.43
C ILE A 27 -12.22 -9.33 6.55
N SER A 28 -11.62 -10.24 7.34
CA SER A 28 -12.13 -11.59 7.50
C SER A 28 -11.60 -12.24 8.79
N PRO A 29 -12.43 -13.04 9.49
CA PRO A 29 -11.99 -13.81 10.66
C PRO A 29 -10.88 -14.82 10.35
N GLN A 30 -10.68 -15.18 9.09
CA GLN A 30 -9.63 -16.10 8.65
C GLN A 30 -8.27 -15.42 8.48
N LEU A 31 -8.24 -14.08 8.44
CA LEU A 31 -7.02 -13.30 8.26
C LEU A 31 -6.53 -12.77 9.60
N LEU A 32 -5.34 -13.26 10.01
CA LEU A 32 -4.67 -12.82 11.22
C LEU A 32 -3.51 -11.89 10.87
N LEU A 33 -3.49 -10.71 11.48
CA LEU A 33 -2.49 -9.67 11.27
C LEU A 33 -1.63 -9.49 12.52
N ASN A 34 -0.34 -9.18 12.33
CA ASN A 34 0.60 -8.97 13.43
C ASN A 34 0.84 -7.46 13.67
N GLU A 35 0.31 -6.94 14.76
CA GLU A 35 0.48 -5.53 15.18
C GLU A 35 1.84 -5.22 15.79
N ARG A 36 2.65 -6.24 16.11
CA ARG A 36 3.90 -6.09 16.88
C ARG A 36 5.15 -6.13 16.00
N LEU A 37 4.98 -6.02 14.68
CA LEU A 37 6.12 -5.92 13.77
C LEU A 37 6.95 -4.69 14.11
N SER A 38 8.25 -4.88 14.27
CA SER A 38 9.21 -3.81 14.46
C SER A 38 9.48 -3.04 13.17
N ALA A 39 10.06 -1.86 13.29
CA ALA A 39 10.48 -1.07 12.12
C ALA A 39 11.46 -1.84 11.21
N ALA A 40 12.37 -2.64 11.79
CA ALA A 40 13.32 -3.47 11.04
C ALA A 40 12.62 -4.57 10.23
N GLU A 41 11.55 -5.18 10.77
CA GLU A 41 10.76 -6.17 10.03
C GLU A 41 9.96 -5.54 8.89
N LEU A 42 9.59 -4.27 9.03
CA LEU A 42 8.80 -3.49 8.08
C LEU A 42 9.63 -2.65 7.09
N GLU A 43 10.96 -2.73 7.14
CA GLU A 43 11.85 -1.98 6.24
C GLU A 43 11.50 -2.15 4.76
N GLY A 44 11.00 -3.33 4.39
CA GLY A 44 10.54 -3.61 3.04
C GLY A 44 9.14 -3.10 2.70
N SER A 45 8.37 -2.65 3.69
CA SER A 45 7.06 -2.03 3.49
C SER A 45 7.23 -0.54 3.19
N ARG A 46 7.37 -0.20 1.92
CA ARG A 46 7.56 1.21 1.51
C ARG A 46 6.40 2.09 1.94
N LEU A 47 5.19 1.56 1.88
CA LEU A 47 3.99 2.27 2.32
C LEU A 47 4.02 2.55 3.83
N CYS A 48 4.37 1.56 4.65
CA CYS A 48 4.49 1.75 6.10
C CYS A 48 5.63 2.72 6.45
N VAL A 49 6.79 2.57 5.81
CA VAL A 49 7.92 3.49 6.01
C VAL A 49 7.54 4.93 5.65
N GLY A 50 6.90 5.13 4.49
CA GLY A 50 6.41 6.45 4.08
C GLY A 50 5.36 7.03 5.05
N ALA A 51 4.44 6.18 5.53
CA ALA A 51 3.45 6.56 6.53
C ALA A 51 4.12 7.02 7.83
N MET A 52 5.05 6.22 8.37
CA MET A 52 5.75 6.56 9.61
C MET A 52 6.54 7.86 9.46
N LYS A 53 7.26 8.06 8.36
CA LYS A 53 7.97 9.32 8.06
C LYS A 53 7.01 10.51 7.97
N THR A 54 5.85 10.34 7.30
CA THR A 54 4.82 11.39 7.21
C THR A 54 4.26 11.76 8.59
N LEU A 55 3.91 10.77 9.41
CA LEU A 55 3.41 11.01 10.77
C LEU A 55 4.47 11.69 11.63
N THR A 56 5.74 11.28 11.55
CA THR A 56 6.86 11.90 12.24
C THR A 56 7.06 13.35 11.80
N TYR A 57 7.03 13.61 10.49
CA TYR A 57 7.12 14.97 9.96
C TYR A 57 6.03 15.89 10.55
N ILE A 58 4.77 15.42 10.56
CA ILE A 58 3.67 16.21 11.16
C ILE A 58 3.89 16.39 12.66
N HIS A 59 4.41 15.39 13.36
CA HIS A 59 4.69 15.49 14.79
C HIS A 59 5.73 16.58 15.09
N GLU A 60 6.80 16.62 14.31
CA GLU A 60 7.93 17.55 14.50
C GLU A 60 7.61 18.98 14.04
N HIS A 61 6.86 19.11 12.93
CA HIS A 61 6.57 20.41 12.32
C HIS A 61 5.17 20.96 12.66
N GLY A 62 4.34 20.17 13.36
CA GLY A 62 2.97 20.54 13.73
C GLY A 62 1.93 20.24 12.65
N CYS A 63 2.25 20.38 11.37
CA CYS A 63 1.34 20.13 10.25
C CYS A 63 2.10 19.94 8.93
N ILE A 64 1.37 19.48 7.91
CA ILE A 64 1.72 19.63 6.49
C ILE A 64 0.73 20.62 5.88
N GLY A 65 1.22 21.67 5.23
CA GLY A 65 0.36 22.60 4.50
C GLY A 65 -0.28 21.93 3.28
N LEU A 66 -1.52 22.28 2.99
CA LEU A 66 -2.28 21.77 1.86
C LEU A 66 -2.42 22.85 0.77
N THR A 67 -2.59 22.38 -0.47
CA THR A 67 -3.00 23.22 -1.59
C THR A 67 -4.50 23.53 -1.51
N LYS A 68 -5.01 24.43 -2.35
CA LYS A 68 -6.45 24.73 -2.44
C LYS A 68 -7.31 23.48 -2.75
N ASN A 69 -6.73 22.49 -3.42
CA ASN A 69 -7.40 21.25 -3.78
C ASN A 69 -7.21 20.14 -2.72
N GLY A 70 -6.61 20.46 -1.57
CA GLY A 70 -6.41 19.50 -0.48
C GLY A 70 -5.19 18.59 -0.64
N ALA A 71 -4.40 18.71 -1.71
CA ALA A 71 -3.16 17.97 -1.90
C ALA A 71 -2.04 18.49 -0.97
N PHE A 72 -1.06 17.68 -0.63
CA PHE A 72 0.12 18.12 0.10
C PHE A 72 0.88 19.21 -0.67
N ASN A 73 1.36 20.21 0.03
CA ASN A 73 2.11 21.30 -0.59
C ASN A 73 3.49 20.85 -1.10
N ARG A 74 4.05 21.62 -2.03
CA ARG A 74 5.34 21.30 -2.68
C ARG A 74 6.50 21.14 -1.70
N LYS A 75 6.50 21.88 -0.59
CA LYS A 75 7.54 21.77 0.43
C LYS A 75 7.61 20.37 1.00
N PHE A 76 6.44 19.82 1.34
CA PHE A 76 6.37 18.44 1.84
C PHE A 76 6.64 17.42 0.73
N VAL A 77 6.12 17.62 -0.49
CA VAL A 77 6.35 16.72 -1.62
C VAL A 77 7.85 16.58 -1.92
N THR A 78 8.59 17.69 -1.99
CA THR A 78 10.04 17.65 -2.20
C THR A 78 10.75 16.89 -1.09
N TRP A 79 10.44 17.21 0.17
CA TRP A 79 10.98 16.49 1.32
C TRP A 79 10.65 14.97 1.27
N ALA A 80 9.42 14.62 0.93
CA ALA A 80 8.99 13.23 0.86
C ALA A 80 9.72 12.43 -0.22
N VAL A 81 9.97 13.02 -1.38
CA VAL A 81 10.74 12.39 -2.47
C VAL A 81 12.17 12.08 -2.01
N ASP A 82 12.82 13.03 -1.34
CA ASP A 82 14.19 12.87 -0.85
C ASP A 82 14.26 11.82 0.28
N GLU A 83 13.29 11.84 1.18
CA GLU A 83 13.28 10.98 2.37
C GLU A 83 12.77 9.57 2.12
N PHE A 84 11.74 9.40 1.29
CA PHE A 84 11.14 8.09 1.10
C PHE A 84 11.97 7.18 0.22
N GLN A 85 12.70 7.77 -0.73
CA GLN A 85 13.52 7.05 -1.72
C GLN A 85 12.75 5.86 -2.32
N TRP A 86 11.55 6.14 -2.80
CA TRP A 86 10.66 5.11 -3.33
C TRP A 86 11.22 4.58 -4.65
N PRO A 87 11.41 3.26 -4.82
CA PRO A 87 11.94 2.70 -6.06
C PRO A 87 11.13 3.14 -7.28
N HIS A 88 11.80 3.55 -8.34
CA HIS A 88 11.22 4.08 -9.58
C HIS A 88 10.56 5.47 -9.46
N TYR A 89 10.66 6.12 -8.31
CA TYR A 89 10.17 7.47 -8.05
C TYR A 89 11.20 8.26 -7.24
N THR A 90 12.47 8.13 -7.61
CA THR A 90 13.56 8.90 -7.01
C THR A 90 13.51 10.35 -7.48
N ALA A 91 14.20 11.26 -6.78
CA ALA A 91 14.30 12.65 -7.22
C ALA A 91 14.82 12.74 -8.67
N GLU A 92 15.83 11.94 -9.04
CA GLU A 92 16.37 11.88 -10.40
C GLU A 92 15.30 11.48 -11.42
N ASP A 93 14.56 10.39 -11.17
CA ASP A 93 13.51 9.90 -12.08
C ASP A 93 12.40 10.95 -12.26
N LEU A 94 11.96 11.59 -11.18
CA LEU A 94 10.84 12.52 -11.19
C LEU A 94 11.21 13.87 -11.82
N TYR A 95 12.39 14.42 -11.52
CA TYR A 95 12.84 15.68 -12.10
C TYR A 95 13.32 15.54 -13.55
N ALA A 96 13.58 14.33 -14.04
CA ALA A 96 13.84 14.11 -15.47
C ALA A 96 12.60 14.47 -16.33
N ILE A 97 11.40 14.38 -15.75
CA ILE A 97 10.12 14.62 -16.45
C ILE A 97 9.50 15.96 -16.02
N ASN A 98 9.59 16.30 -14.73
CA ASN A 98 8.89 17.43 -14.13
C ASN A 98 9.88 18.51 -13.68
N LYS A 99 9.62 19.79 -14.02
CA LYS A 99 10.43 20.91 -13.50
C LYS A 99 10.14 21.22 -12.03
N VAL A 100 8.94 20.91 -11.57
CA VAL A 100 8.44 21.11 -10.20
C VAL A 100 7.58 19.92 -9.86
N LEU A 101 7.69 19.42 -8.64
CA LEU A 101 6.91 18.28 -8.17
C LEU A 101 5.68 18.74 -7.37
N ASN A 102 4.52 18.27 -7.77
CA ASN A 102 3.29 18.31 -6.99
C ASN A 102 3.00 16.89 -6.46
N GLU A 103 2.02 16.73 -5.62
CA GLU A 103 1.68 15.42 -5.04
C GLU A 103 1.37 14.37 -6.11
N ASP A 104 0.59 14.74 -7.13
CA ASP A 104 0.19 13.85 -8.23
C ASP A 104 1.36 13.43 -9.15
N ASP A 105 2.46 14.18 -9.14
CA ASP A 105 3.67 13.83 -9.88
C ASP A 105 4.48 12.71 -9.22
N VAL A 106 4.10 12.33 -7.99
CA VAL A 106 4.73 11.26 -7.19
C VAL A 106 3.69 10.16 -6.94
N PRO A 107 3.50 9.20 -7.87
CA PRO A 107 2.36 8.29 -7.88
C PRO A 107 2.01 7.59 -6.57
N PRO A 108 2.96 7.17 -5.70
CA PRO A 108 2.60 6.57 -4.41
C PRO A 108 2.06 7.56 -3.37
N LEU A 109 2.36 8.86 -3.52
CA LEU A 109 2.08 9.85 -2.48
C LEU A 109 0.60 10.17 -2.30
N PRO A 110 -0.22 10.35 -3.36
CA PRO A 110 -1.67 10.49 -3.21
C PRO A 110 -2.32 9.28 -2.52
N TYR A 111 -1.89 8.06 -2.87
CA TYR A 111 -2.37 6.85 -2.20
C TYR A 111 -2.06 6.86 -0.70
N LEU A 112 -0.83 7.19 -0.35
CA LEU A 112 -0.41 7.29 1.05
C LEU A 112 -1.22 8.34 1.80
N HIS A 113 -1.42 9.53 1.21
CA HIS A 113 -2.19 10.63 1.78
C HIS A 113 -3.62 10.17 2.12
N HIS A 114 -4.32 9.61 1.14
CA HIS A 114 -5.69 9.16 1.34
C HIS A 114 -5.80 7.99 2.31
N LEU A 115 -4.85 7.05 2.27
CA LEU A 115 -4.80 5.96 3.25
C LEU A 115 -4.64 6.48 4.68
N LEU A 116 -3.81 7.50 4.90
CA LEU A 116 -3.65 8.12 6.21
C LEU A 116 -4.92 8.82 6.68
N LEU A 117 -5.68 9.46 5.76
CA LEU A 117 -6.98 10.07 6.04
C LEU A 117 -8.03 9.01 6.38
N ASP A 118 -8.18 7.98 5.55
CA ASP A 118 -9.18 6.92 5.69
C ASP A 118 -8.91 6.04 6.93
N ALA A 119 -7.63 5.81 7.25
CA ALA A 119 -7.21 5.19 8.50
C ALA A 119 -7.38 6.12 9.72
N LYS A 120 -7.79 7.38 9.50
CA LYS A 120 -7.95 8.41 10.54
C LYS A 120 -6.67 8.69 11.34
N LEU A 121 -5.50 8.49 10.75
CA LEU A 121 -4.21 8.81 11.36
C LEU A 121 -3.88 10.29 11.23
N ILE A 122 -4.31 10.91 10.14
CA ILE A 122 -4.29 12.35 9.94
C ILE A 122 -5.71 12.87 9.67
N ARG A 123 -5.87 14.17 9.72
CA ARG A 123 -7.11 14.88 9.36
C ARG A 123 -6.78 16.18 8.67
N HIS A 124 -7.61 16.61 7.76
CA HIS A 124 -7.58 17.97 7.24
C HIS A 124 -8.21 18.95 8.24
N ALA A 125 -7.56 20.06 8.46
CA ALA A 125 -8.02 21.16 9.30
C ALA A 125 -7.69 22.46 8.58
N ARG A 126 -8.68 23.04 7.88
CA ARG A 126 -8.50 24.14 6.94
C ARG A 126 -7.52 23.74 5.83
N ASP A 127 -6.43 24.47 5.69
CA ASP A 127 -5.36 24.31 4.72
C ASP A 127 -4.16 23.49 5.24
N GLU A 128 -4.38 22.67 6.26
CA GLU A 128 -3.35 21.88 6.92
C GLU A 128 -3.78 20.43 7.16
N ALA A 129 -2.86 19.48 6.99
CA ALA A 129 -2.99 18.11 7.48
C ALA A 129 -2.32 18.01 8.85
N LYS A 130 -3.04 17.48 9.83
CA LYS A 130 -2.61 17.34 11.24
C LYS A 130 -2.77 15.91 11.73
N LEU A 131 -1.95 15.53 12.72
CA LEU A 131 -2.13 14.26 13.42
C LEU A 131 -3.46 14.24 14.17
N THR A 132 -4.06 13.06 14.18
CA THR A 132 -5.15 12.72 15.10
C THR A 132 -4.59 12.14 16.41
N GLY A 133 -5.48 11.84 17.37
CA GLY A 133 -5.10 11.06 18.55
C GLY A 133 -4.56 9.68 18.19
N ALA A 134 -5.22 8.98 17.24
CA ALA A 134 -4.74 7.70 16.73
C ALA A 134 -3.38 7.85 16.04
N GLY A 135 -3.20 8.85 15.17
CA GLY A 135 -1.91 9.10 14.52
C GLY A 135 -0.75 9.26 15.50
N LYS A 136 -0.99 9.92 16.64
CA LYS A 136 0.04 10.03 17.71
C LYS A 136 0.38 8.68 18.33
N THR A 137 -0.60 7.81 18.55
CA THR A 137 -0.37 6.46 19.07
C THR A 137 0.47 5.62 18.10
N HIS A 138 0.20 5.77 16.81
CA HIS A 138 0.89 5.03 15.75
C HIS A 138 2.36 5.40 15.57
N LEU A 139 2.81 6.59 16.01
CA LEU A 139 4.21 7.03 15.91
C LEU A 139 5.23 6.03 16.51
N SER A 140 4.85 5.35 17.58
CA SER A 140 5.72 4.38 18.28
C SER A 140 5.39 2.92 17.95
N GLN A 141 4.40 2.67 17.09
CA GLN A 141 3.87 1.33 16.84
C GLN A 141 3.79 1.03 15.32
N PRO A 142 4.92 0.79 14.65
CA PRO A 142 4.95 0.58 13.19
C PRO A 142 4.14 -0.63 12.74
N GLY A 143 4.10 -1.71 13.54
CA GLY A 143 3.26 -2.87 13.23
C GLY A 143 1.76 -2.57 13.24
N LEU A 144 1.31 -1.75 14.19
CA LEU A 144 -0.07 -1.26 14.23
C LEU A 144 -0.38 -0.39 12.99
N SER A 145 0.57 0.45 12.57
CA SER A 145 0.45 1.24 11.34
C SER A 145 0.34 0.37 10.10
N GLN A 146 1.14 -0.68 10.01
CA GLN A 146 1.09 -1.64 8.92
C GLN A 146 -0.30 -2.30 8.81
N VAL A 147 -0.84 -2.76 9.95
CA VAL A 147 -2.19 -3.35 10.01
C VAL A 147 -3.25 -2.34 9.58
N ALA A 148 -3.22 -1.12 10.11
CA ALA A 148 -4.18 -0.08 9.76
C ALA A 148 -4.14 0.27 8.27
N LEU A 149 -2.96 0.39 7.67
CA LEU A 149 -2.79 0.65 6.23
C LEU A 149 -3.29 -0.51 5.38
N PHE A 150 -2.96 -1.75 5.77
CA PHE A 150 -3.44 -2.94 5.06
C PHE A 150 -4.96 -3.02 5.07
N GLU A 151 -5.58 -2.94 6.24
CA GLU A 151 -7.04 -3.00 6.36
C GLU A 151 -7.72 -1.86 5.61
N THR A 152 -7.23 -0.62 5.79
CA THR A 152 -7.80 0.54 5.10
C THR A 152 -7.73 0.40 3.60
N PHE A 153 -6.59 -0.05 3.06
CA PHE A 153 -6.43 -0.24 1.62
C PHE A 153 -7.45 -1.24 1.06
N PHE A 154 -7.70 -2.33 1.74
CA PHE A 154 -8.56 -3.40 1.24
C PHE A 154 -10.03 -3.29 1.66
N THR A 155 -10.42 -2.31 2.51
CA THR A 155 -11.81 -2.18 2.98
C THR A 155 -12.42 -0.80 2.79
N ARG A 156 -11.60 0.26 2.72
CA ARG A 156 -12.09 1.66 2.77
C ARG A 156 -11.58 2.54 1.65
N PHE A 157 -10.47 2.17 1.01
CA PHE A 157 -9.85 3.00 0.00
C PHE A 157 -10.77 3.15 -1.20
N ASP A 158 -11.11 4.41 -1.53
CA ASP A 158 -11.98 4.74 -2.66
C ASP A 158 -11.17 4.77 -3.97
N PHE A 159 -11.13 3.64 -4.66
CA PHE A 159 -10.49 3.55 -5.96
C PHE A 159 -11.17 4.45 -7.02
N ALA A 160 -12.47 4.73 -6.89
CA ALA A 160 -13.19 5.56 -7.85
C ALA A 160 -12.71 7.02 -7.82
N ALA A 161 -12.29 7.50 -6.65
CA ALA A 161 -11.74 8.85 -6.50
C ALA A 161 -10.32 8.99 -7.06
N HIS A 162 -9.56 7.89 -7.19
CA HIS A 162 -8.13 7.92 -7.51
C HIS A 162 -7.76 7.28 -8.83
N GLU A 163 -8.64 6.51 -9.41
CA GLU A 163 -8.36 5.77 -10.63
C GLU A 163 -9.48 5.90 -11.67
N ARG A 164 -9.05 5.93 -12.92
CA ARG A 164 -9.95 6.03 -14.05
C ARG A 164 -10.94 4.86 -14.19
N TRP A 165 -10.63 3.73 -13.50
CA TRP A 165 -11.36 2.46 -13.58
C TRP A 165 -11.63 1.93 -12.19
N PRO A 166 -12.75 2.32 -11.57
CA PRO A 166 -13.09 1.99 -10.21
C PRO A 166 -13.63 0.56 -10.11
N ILE A 167 -12.73 -0.42 -10.09
CA ILE A 167 -13.09 -1.81 -9.79
C ILE A 167 -12.80 -2.06 -8.32
N GLU A 168 -13.83 -2.43 -7.56
CA GLU A 168 -13.71 -2.75 -6.14
C GLU A 168 -13.10 -4.15 -5.93
N ILE A 169 -12.38 -4.30 -4.82
CA ILE A 169 -11.85 -5.59 -4.38
C ILE A 169 -12.94 -6.27 -3.56
N ARG A 170 -13.34 -7.48 -3.96
CA ARG A 170 -14.22 -8.31 -3.14
C ARG A 170 -13.40 -9.08 -2.12
N GLU A 171 -13.96 -9.27 -0.91
CA GLU A 171 -13.31 -10.06 0.15
C GLU A 171 -12.87 -11.45 -0.36
N ALA A 172 -13.75 -12.15 -1.09
CA ALA A 172 -13.46 -13.46 -1.63
C ALA A 172 -12.27 -13.48 -2.58
N ASP A 173 -12.11 -12.45 -3.41
CA ASP A 173 -10.98 -12.31 -4.35
C ASP A 173 -9.68 -12.08 -3.58
N LEU A 174 -9.69 -11.22 -2.57
CA LEU A 174 -8.54 -10.97 -1.72
C LEU A 174 -8.12 -12.23 -0.96
N LEU A 175 -9.06 -12.93 -0.32
CA LEU A 175 -8.77 -14.14 0.45
C LEU A 175 -8.22 -15.27 -0.44
N HIS A 176 -8.81 -15.47 -1.62
CA HIS A 176 -8.28 -16.44 -2.57
C HIS A 176 -6.87 -16.06 -3.02
N PHE A 177 -6.67 -14.81 -3.42
CA PHE A 177 -5.37 -14.30 -3.82
C PHE A 177 -4.31 -14.50 -2.72
N LEU A 178 -4.61 -14.16 -1.48
CA LEU A 178 -3.72 -14.40 -0.35
C LEU A 178 -3.48 -15.90 -0.12
N GLY A 179 -4.48 -16.74 -0.37
CA GLY A 179 -4.34 -18.19 -0.37
C GLY A 179 -3.35 -18.69 -1.44
N VAL A 180 -3.46 -18.21 -2.68
CA VAL A 180 -2.51 -18.51 -3.76
C VAL A 180 -1.10 -18.05 -3.39
N VAL A 181 -0.95 -16.82 -2.92
CA VAL A 181 0.34 -16.27 -2.46
C VAL A 181 0.95 -17.14 -1.38
N ARG A 182 0.16 -17.54 -0.39
CA ARG A 182 0.64 -18.36 0.74
C ARG A 182 1.08 -19.76 0.34
N HIS A 183 0.31 -20.42 -0.52
CA HIS A 183 0.47 -21.85 -0.77
C HIS A 183 1.25 -22.18 -2.05
N ARG A 184 1.29 -21.27 -3.01
CA ARG A 184 1.89 -21.52 -4.32
C ARG A 184 3.09 -20.62 -4.63
N LEU A 185 3.15 -19.40 -4.07
CA LEU A 185 4.23 -18.45 -4.33
C LEU A 185 5.42 -18.69 -3.36
N THR A 186 5.98 -19.91 -3.37
CA THR A 186 7.09 -20.33 -2.48
C THR A 186 8.46 -20.00 -3.06
N GLU A 187 8.54 -19.80 -4.37
CA GLU A 187 9.76 -19.49 -5.13
C GLU A 187 9.48 -18.38 -6.16
N TRP A 188 10.45 -18.07 -7.01
CA TRP A 188 10.25 -17.13 -8.11
C TRP A 188 9.37 -17.74 -9.19
N VAL A 189 8.24 -17.11 -9.46
CA VAL A 189 7.24 -17.57 -10.44
C VAL A 189 7.07 -16.50 -11.51
N PRO A 190 7.10 -16.87 -12.81
CA PRO A 190 6.80 -15.95 -13.90
C PRO A 190 5.40 -15.33 -13.73
N TYR A 191 5.30 -14.02 -13.99
CA TYR A 191 4.05 -13.29 -13.80
C TYR A 191 2.84 -13.90 -14.55
N PRO A 192 2.96 -14.35 -15.84
CA PRO A 192 1.83 -14.98 -16.53
C PRO A 192 1.35 -16.27 -15.88
N GLU A 193 2.26 -17.06 -15.33
CA GLU A 193 1.91 -18.29 -14.62
C GLU A 193 1.18 -17.98 -13.31
N PHE A 194 1.70 -17.03 -12.53
CA PHE A 194 1.05 -16.55 -11.31
C PHE A 194 -0.33 -15.99 -11.59
N ALA A 195 -0.48 -15.18 -12.64
CA ALA A 195 -1.76 -14.65 -13.06
C ALA A 195 -2.75 -15.76 -13.41
N GLY A 196 -2.31 -16.80 -14.11
CA GLY A 196 -3.13 -17.98 -14.44
C GLY A 196 -3.68 -18.69 -13.19
N TRP A 197 -2.99 -18.64 -12.06
CA TRP A 197 -3.49 -19.19 -10.79
C TRP A 197 -4.57 -18.31 -10.14
N CYS A 198 -4.54 -17.01 -10.41
CA CYS A 198 -5.44 -16.03 -9.81
C CYS A 198 -6.67 -15.74 -10.68
N LEU A 199 -6.53 -15.79 -12.02
CA LEU A 199 -7.54 -15.39 -12.98
C LEU A 199 -8.89 -16.13 -12.93
N PRO A 200 -8.99 -17.45 -12.60
CA PRO A 200 -10.29 -18.15 -12.58
C PRO A 200 -11.38 -17.48 -11.73
N ILE A 201 -10.99 -16.53 -10.86
CA ILE A 201 -11.90 -15.81 -9.96
C ILE A 201 -12.39 -14.51 -10.57
N PHE A 202 -11.61 -13.93 -11.48
CA PHE A 202 -11.92 -12.65 -12.09
C PHE A 202 -12.74 -12.85 -13.37
N ALA A 203 -13.94 -13.42 -13.25
CA ALA A 203 -14.94 -13.35 -14.32
C ALA A 203 -15.44 -11.90 -14.45
N LEU A 204 -14.51 -10.99 -14.74
CA LEU A 204 -14.81 -9.60 -14.99
C LEU A 204 -15.44 -9.47 -16.37
N GLN A 205 -16.48 -8.66 -16.47
CA GLN A 205 -16.96 -8.22 -17.79
C GLN A 205 -15.88 -7.32 -18.40
N PRO A 206 -15.44 -7.58 -19.64
CA PRO A 206 -14.40 -6.78 -20.26
C PRO A 206 -14.85 -5.34 -20.39
N GLN A 207 -13.99 -4.42 -19.94
CA GLN A 207 -14.26 -2.98 -19.98
C GLN A 207 -13.34 -2.23 -20.96
N ARG A 208 -12.17 -2.80 -21.26
CA ARG A 208 -11.11 -2.13 -22.04
C ARG A 208 -10.56 -2.91 -23.20
N GLY A 209 -10.54 -4.21 -23.13
CA GLY A 209 -9.92 -5.08 -24.11
C GLY A 209 -10.44 -6.49 -24.03
N THR A 210 -9.55 -7.46 -23.92
CA THR A 210 -9.93 -8.84 -23.63
C THR A 210 -10.19 -9.03 -22.14
N PRO A 211 -11.00 -10.03 -21.74
CA PRO A 211 -11.18 -10.38 -20.32
C PRO A 211 -9.86 -10.63 -19.59
N GLU A 212 -8.88 -11.20 -20.29
CA GLU A 212 -7.56 -11.48 -19.75
C GLU A 212 -6.76 -10.19 -19.46
N GLU A 213 -6.79 -9.21 -20.36
CA GLU A 213 -6.12 -7.92 -20.16
C GLU A 213 -6.72 -7.14 -18.99
N ASP A 214 -8.05 -7.11 -18.89
CA ASP A 214 -8.73 -6.47 -17.78
C ASP A 214 -8.44 -7.18 -16.44
N ALA A 215 -8.42 -8.51 -16.44
CA ALA A 215 -8.09 -9.30 -15.26
C ALA A 215 -6.62 -9.10 -14.83
N MET A 216 -5.68 -9.02 -15.77
CA MET A 216 -4.27 -8.73 -15.50
C MET A 216 -4.09 -7.32 -14.93
N PHE A 217 -4.78 -6.34 -15.49
CA PHE A 217 -4.76 -4.97 -14.96
C PHE A 217 -5.33 -4.90 -13.54
N TYR A 218 -6.44 -5.57 -13.28
CA TYR A 218 -7.04 -5.68 -11.95
C TYR A 218 -6.06 -6.32 -10.95
N LEU A 219 -5.50 -7.47 -11.31
CA LEU A 219 -4.55 -8.19 -10.48
C LEU A 219 -3.34 -7.30 -10.11
N GLU A 220 -2.75 -6.61 -11.10
CA GLU A 220 -1.60 -5.73 -10.85
C GLU A 220 -2.00 -4.54 -9.97
N THR A 221 -3.06 -3.83 -10.31
CA THR A 221 -3.38 -2.56 -9.67
C THR A 221 -4.03 -2.71 -8.29
N ARG A 222 -4.84 -3.76 -8.09
CA ARG A 222 -5.63 -3.95 -6.87
C ARG A 222 -5.00 -4.89 -5.85
N LEU A 223 -4.15 -5.79 -6.29
CA LEU A 223 -3.61 -6.83 -5.42
C LEU A 223 -2.07 -6.80 -5.38
N ILE A 224 -1.39 -6.94 -6.51
CA ILE A 224 0.07 -7.06 -6.52
C ILE A 224 0.76 -5.78 -6.10
N ARG A 225 0.41 -4.65 -6.72
CA ARG A 225 1.02 -3.34 -6.41
C ARG A 225 0.86 -2.96 -4.94
N PRO A 226 -0.36 -3.01 -4.33
CA PRO A 226 -0.52 -2.76 -2.90
C PRO A 226 0.30 -3.69 -2.02
N LEU A 227 0.32 -4.99 -2.34
CA LEU A 227 1.10 -5.96 -1.55
C LEU A 227 2.61 -5.76 -1.72
N LYS A 228 3.08 -5.29 -2.87
CA LYS A 228 4.48 -4.84 -3.06
C LYS A 228 4.79 -3.63 -2.19
N TRP A 229 3.91 -2.63 -2.20
CA TRP A 229 4.07 -1.45 -1.36
C TRP A 229 4.03 -1.75 0.14
N LEU A 230 3.21 -2.72 0.53
CA LEU A 230 3.14 -3.24 1.90
C LEU A 230 4.28 -4.22 2.24
N GLY A 231 5.18 -4.50 1.30
CA GLY A 231 6.34 -5.37 1.51
C GLY A 231 6.05 -6.86 1.63
N LEU A 232 4.85 -7.29 1.24
CA LEU A 232 4.40 -8.68 1.34
C LEU A 232 4.80 -9.52 0.13
N VAL A 233 4.92 -8.89 -1.03
CA VAL A 233 5.34 -9.51 -2.29
C VAL A 233 6.52 -8.72 -2.87
N VAL A 234 7.44 -9.39 -3.52
CA VAL A 234 8.54 -8.79 -4.27
C VAL A 234 8.45 -9.18 -5.74
N SER A 235 8.92 -8.32 -6.63
CA SER A 235 9.03 -8.61 -8.05
C SER A 235 10.42 -8.30 -8.54
N THR A 236 10.89 -9.03 -9.55
CA THR A 236 12.14 -8.76 -10.25
C THR A 236 11.94 -8.85 -11.75
N ALA A 237 12.74 -8.12 -12.51
CA ALA A 237 12.90 -8.37 -13.93
C ALA A 237 13.72 -9.66 -14.11
N LEU A 238 13.29 -10.54 -15.00
CA LEU A 238 14.02 -11.72 -15.45
C LEU A 238 14.70 -11.43 -16.78
#